data_a6977e81c42f6de2b8a024769fb7af0f
#
_entry.id   a6977e81c42f6de2b8a024769fb7af0f
#
_cell.length_a   1.000
_cell.length_b   1.000
_cell.length_c   1.000
_cell.angle_alpha   90.00
_cell.angle_beta   90.00
_cell.angle_gamma   90.00
#
_symmetry.space_group_name_H-M   'P 1'
#
loop_
_entity.id
_entity.type
_entity.pdbx_description
1 polymer ?
#
loop_
_entity_poly.entity_id
_entity_poly.type
_entity_poly.pdbx_seq_one_letter_code
_entity_poly.pdbx_strand_id
1 'polypeptide(L)'
;MGKKILQAFLFIGTPISLYFVPWLIVKAWILPLPDSLQGQLNQALDHGFDGILLHIDQPGKPPVQLAAGYHNRDQQQPARPDALYKIASISKLYDVVALTKLAAQGTLSLDSSLANYLPELTLPNAKRITLRHLVQHRSGLPNFTDAPGFWGGPHLVFDECLALIEGQPALFEPGSDSSYCSLLSSTGYGPPEDFVHFLLLHFFHLFLPLSF
;
A
#
# COMPACT_ATOMS: atom_id res chain seq x y z
N MET A 1 37.06 -45.64 -1.17
CA MET A 1 35.81 -45.28 -1.91
C MET A 1 35.25 -43.93 -1.46
N GLY A 2 35.26 -43.58 -0.19
CA GLY A 2 34.66 -42.33 0.33
C GLY A 2 35.25 -41.02 -0.18
N LYS A 3 36.59 -40.87 -0.30
CA LYS A 3 37.21 -39.60 -0.76
C LYS A 3 36.83 -39.23 -2.20
N LYS A 4 36.77 -40.21 -3.12
CA LYS A 4 36.38 -39.93 -4.53
C LYS A 4 34.92 -39.55 -4.67
N ILE A 5 34.03 -40.14 -3.86
CA ILE A 5 32.61 -39.79 -3.83
C ILE A 5 32.43 -38.37 -3.25
N LEU A 6 33.14 -38.04 -2.18
CA LEU A 6 33.09 -36.69 -1.59
C LEU A 6 33.63 -35.64 -2.57
N GLN A 7 34.72 -35.93 -3.29
CA GLN A 7 35.24 -35.02 -4.32
C GLN A 7 34.25 -34.82 -5.47
N ALA A 8 33.57 -35.88 -5.94
CA ALA A 8 32.53 -35.75 -6.96
C ALA A 8 31.34 -34.90 -6.48
N PHE A 9 30.92 -35.09 -5.23
CA PHE A 9 29.86 -34.27 -4.62
C PHE A 9 30.26 -32.80 -4.53
N LEU A 10 31.48 -32.48 -4.15
CA LEU A 10 31.96 -31.11 -4.11
C LEU A 10 32.10 -30.49 -5.52
N PHE A 11 32.62 -31.27 -6.49
CA PHE A 11 32.77 -30.78 -7.86
C PHE A 11 31.46 -30.52 -8.60
N ILE A 12 30.41 -31.29 -8.32
CA ILE A 12 29.08 -31.14 -8.96
C ILE A 12 28.17 -30.24 -8.11
N GLY A 13 28.19 -30.43 -6.80
CA GLY A 13 27.29 -29.69 -5.88
C GLY A 13 27.62 -28.21 -5.78
N THR A 14 28.92 -27.85 -5.80
CA THR A 14 29.33 -26.45 -5.68
C THR A 14 28.86 -25.58 -6.86
N PRO A 15 29.04 -25.95 -8.13
CA PRO A 15 28.54 -25.18 -9.26
C PRO A 15 26.98 -25.05 -9.23
N ILE A 16 26.32 -26.16 -8.89
CA ILE A 16 24.83 -26.15 -8.76
C ILE A 16 24.40 -25.17 -7.66
N SER A 17 25.05 -25.24 -6.49
CA SER A 17 24.74 -24.30 -5.39
C SER A 17 25.00 -22.85 -5.78
N LEU A 18 26.08 -22.56 -6.48
CA LEU A 18 26.40 -21.22 -6.97
C LEU A 18 25.41 -20.69 -7.99
N TYR A 19 24.79 -21.57 -8.78
CA TYR A 19 23.73 -21.19 -9.72
C TYR A 19 22.48 -20.62 -9.02
N PHE A 20 22.16 -21.17 -7.82
CA PHE A 20 21.01 -20.71 -7.02
C PHE A 20 21.32 -19.52 -6.10
N VAL A 21 22.56 -19.03 -6.07
CA VAL A 21 22.91 -17.84 -5.30
C VAL A 21 22.24 -16.61 -5.94
N PRO A 22 21.50 -15.80 -5.18
CA PRO A 22 20.90 -14.57 -5.70
C PRO A 22 22.00 -13.50 -5.87
N TRP A 23 22.79 -13.62 -6.93
CA TRP A 23 23.98 -12.78 -7.19
C TRP A 23 23.69 -11.27 -7.18
N LEU A 24 22.46 -10.85 -7.54
CA LEU A 24 22.06 -9.44 -7.44
C LEU A 24 22.09 -8.94 -6.00
N ILE A 25 21.58 -9.76 -5.07
CA ILE A 25 21.60 -9.43 -3.63
C ILE A 25 23.02 -9.47 -3.10
N VAL A 26 23.79 -10.51 -3.48
CA VAL A 26 25.21 -10.65 -3.06
C VAL A 26 26.03 -9.46 -3.55
N LYS A 27 25.86 -9.05 -4.80
CA LYS A 27 26.51 -7.84 -5.34
C LYS A 27 26.13 -6.59 -4.57
N ALA A 28 24.84 -6.39 -4.28
CA ALA A 28 24.37 -5.24 -3.52
C ALA A 28 24.97 -5.17 -2.10
N TRP A 29 25.34 -6.33 -1.53
CA TRP A 29 25.96 -6.39 -0.20
C TRP A 29 27.46 -6.19 -0.21
N ILE A 30 28.13 -6.59 -1.28
CA ILE A 30 29.63 -6.61 -1.37
C ILE A 30 30.15 -5.35 -2.06
N LEU A 31 29.44 -4.81 -3.07
CA LEU A 31 29.88 -3.63 -3.79
C LEU A 31 29.55 -2.38 -2.99
N PRO A 32 30.49 -1.44 -2.87
CA PRO A 32 30.21 -0.15 -2.25
C PRO A 32 29.17 0.60 -3.06
N LEU A 33 28.27 1.29 -2.36
CA LEU A 33 27.34 2.20 -3.00
C LEU A 33 28.10 3.38 -3.64
N PRO A 34 27.59 3.95 -4.73
CA PRO A 34 28.12 5.19 -5.27
C PRO A 34 28.18 6.30 -4.22
N ASP A 35 29.23 7.14 -4.26
CA ASP A 35 29.45 8.20 -3.27
C ASP A 35 28.37 9.30 -3.29
N SER A 36 27.69 9.48 -4.42
CA SER A 36 26.65 10.49 -4.55
C SER A 36 25.25 9.88 -4.52
N LEU A 37 24.29 10.58 -3.91
CA LEU A 37 22.89 10.18 -3.91
C LEU A 37 22.32 10.01 -5.32
N GLN A 38 22.69 10.89 -6.26
CA GLN A 38 22.27 10.76 -7.65
C GLN A 38 22.85 9.49 -8.30
N GLY A 39 24.09 9.14 -7.98
CA GLY A 39 24.72 7.89 -8.43
C GLY A 39 23.97 6.66 -7.89
N GLN A 40 23.58 6.68 -6.62
CA GLN A 40 22.78 5.62 -5.99
C GLN A 40 21.41 5.46 -6.65
N LEU A 41 20.73 6.57 -6.95
CA LEU A 41 19.44 6.56 -7.66
C LEU A 41 19.60 5.98 -9.07
N ASN A 42 20.64 6.39 -9.79
CA ASN A 42 20.90 5.86 -11.14
C ASN A 42 21.20 4.36 -11.11
N GLN A 43 21.99 3.90 -10.14
CA GLN A 43 22.27 2.47 -9.97
C GLN A 43 21.01 1.67 -9.62
N ALA A 44 20.09 2.26 -8.82
CA ALA A 44 18.84 1.60 -8.45
C ALA A 44 17.95 1.30 -9.67
N LEU A 45 18.04 2.10 -10.75
CA LEU A 45 17.31 1.83 -11.99
C LEU A 45 17.70 0.49 -12.63
N ASP A 46 18.93 0.01 -12.41
CA ASP A 46 19.40 -1.30 -12.91
C ASP A 46 18.61 -2.47 -12.30
N HIS A 47 17.86 -2.22 -11.22
CA HIS A 47 16.99 -3.20 -10.56
C HIS A 47 15.55 -3.19 -11.07
N GLY A 48 15.27 -2.50 -12.17
CA GLY A 48 13.98 -2.56 -12.89
C GLY A 48 12.97 -1.48 -12.53
N PHE A 49 13.37 -0.44 -11.81
CA PHE A 49 12.52 0.73 -11.60
C PHE A 49 12.45 1.58 -12.88
N ASP A 50 11.27 2.04 -13.26
CA ASP A 50 11.10 2.99 -14.37
C ASP A 50 11.57 4.38 -13.99
N GLY A 51 11.26 4.82 -12.79
CA GLY A 51 11.67 6.10 -12.24
C GLY A 51 11.69 6.09 -10.72
N ILE A 52 12.55 6.92 -10.14
CA ILE A 52 12.72 7.07 -8.70
C ILE A 52 12.74 8.55 -8.38
N LEU A 53 11.97 8.95 -7.36
CA LEU A 53 11.98 10.28 -6.78
C LEU A 53 12.51 10.19 -5.35
N LEU A 54 13.40 11.08 -4.98
CA LEU A 54 13.96 11.16 -3.63
C LEU A 54 13.75 12.56 -3.07
N HIS A 55 13.17 12.62 -1.88
CA HIS A 55 13.06 13.83 -1.08
C HIS A 55 13.66 13.56 0.29
N ILE A 56 14.63 14.39 0.68
CA ILE A 56 15.25 14.35 2.00
C ILE A 56 15.05 15.71 2.67
N ASP A 57 14.35 15.68 3.79
CA ASP A 57 14.20 16.86 4.65
C ASP A 57 14.94 16.60 5.97
N GLN A 58 15.82 17.55 6.33
CA GLN A 58 16.61 17.50 7.56
C GLN A 58 16.52 18.85 8.28
N PRO A 59 16.22 18.84 9.59
CA PRO A 59 16.19 20.08 10.36
C PRO A 59 17.45 20.92 10.17
N GLY A 60 17.28 22.21 9.82
CA GLY A 60 18.37 23.15 9.65
C GLY A 60 19.17 23.03 8.35
N LYS A 61 18.73 22.19 7.40
CA LYS A 61 19.32 22.07 6.07
C LYS A 61 18.27 22.30 4.98
N PRO A 62 18.67 22.82 3.81
CA PRO A 62 17.76 22.85 2.66
C PRO A 62 17.34 21.42 2.27
N PRO A 63 16.07 21.20 1.87
CA PRO A 63 15.63 19.90 1.39
C PRO A 63 16.39 19.51 0.11
N VAL A 64 16.73 18.22 0.02
CA VAL A 64 17.34 17.63 -1.18
C VAL A 64 16.25 16.92 -1.97
N GLN A 65 16.11 17.27 -3.24
CA GLN A 65 15.15 16.66 -4.16
C GLN A 65 15.88 16.17 -5.40
N LEU A 66 15.79 14.88 -5.65
CA LEU A 66 16.47 14.23 -6.79
C LEU A 66 15.47 13.32 -7.51
N ALA A 67 15.74 13.09 -8.80
CA ALA A 67 15.02 12.11 -9.59
C ALA A 67 15.96 11.35 -10.51
N ALA A 68 15.59 10.12 -10.86
CA ALA A 68 16.29 9.30 -11.84
C ALA A 68 15.27 8.50 -12.66
N GLY A 69 15.63 8.16 -13.91
CA GLY A 69 14.77 7.39 -14.82
C GLY A 69 13.67 8.22 -15.48
N TYR A 70 12.53 7.60 -15.69
CA TYR A 70 11.43 8.17 -16.47
C TYR A 70 10.14 8.28 -15.65
N HIS A 71 9.40 9.36 -15.88
CA HIS A 71 8.00 9.49 -15.48
C HIS A 71 7.09 8.66 -16.42
N ASN A 72 7.42 8.67 -17.71
CA ASN A 72 6.81 7.80 -18.72
C ASN A 72 7.93 7.29 -19.64
N ARG A 73 8.20 5.98 -19.59
CA ARG A 73 9.28 5.35 -20.35
C ARG A 73 8.96 5.31 -21.84
N ASP A 74 7.71 5.05 -22.22
CA ASP A 74 7.29 4.92 -23.63
C ASP A 74 7.43 6.26 -24.36
N GLN A 75 7.14 7.34 -23.64
CA GLN A 75 7.28 8.71 -24.17
C GLN A 75 8.67 9.30 -23.91
N GLN A 76 9.57 8.55 -23.27
CA GLN A 76 10.90 9.02 -22.83
C GLN A 76 10.84 10.31 -22.00
N GLN A 77 9.75 10.52 -21.28
CA GLN A 77 9.58 11.67 -20.41
C GLN A 77 10.39 11.44 -19.13
N PRO A 78 11.41 12.27 -18.82
CA PRO A 78 12.26 12.06 -17.66
C PRO A 78 11.50 12.25 -16.35
N ALA A 79 11.90 11.52 -15.32
CA ALA A 79 11.42 11.72 -13.97
C ALA A 79 11.87 13.09 -13.44
N ARG A 80 10.97 13.79 -12.74
CA ARG A 80 11.22 15.11 -12.17
C ARG A 80 10.95 15.06 -10.66
N PRO A 81 11.78 15.72 -9.82
CA PRO A 81 11.62 15.67 -8.36
C PRO A 81 10.32 16.30 -7.87
N ASP A 82 9.71 17.18 -8.66
CA ASP A 82 8.44 17.88 -8.38
C ASP A 82 7.23 17.17 -9.02
N ALA A 83 7.40 15.98 -9.60
CA ALA A 83 6.31 15.26 -10.24
C ALA A 83 5.34 14.70 -9.20
N LEU A 84 4.05 14.75 -9.53
CA LEU A 84 3.00 14.08 -8.76
C LEU A 84 2.98 12.58 -9.10
N TYR A 85 2.82 11.75 -8.09
CA TYR A 85 2.69 10.31 -8.25
C TYR A 85 1.71 9.72 -7.23
N LYS A 86 1.19 8.54 -7.55
CA LYS A 86 0.28 7.83 -6.66
C LYS A 86 1.07 7.24 -5.48
N ILE A 87 0.69 7.61 -4.28
CA ILE A 87 1.35 7.15 -3.04
C ILE A 87 0.78 5.82 -2.51
N ALA A 88 -0.17 5.22 -3.24
CA ALA A 88 -0.79 3.94 -2.90
C ALA A 88 -1.19 3.86 -1.41
N SER A 89 -0.79 2.80 -0.70
CA SER A 89 -1.18 2.56 0.70
C SER A 89 -0.68 3.60 1.71
N ILE A 90 0.23 4.50 1.34
CA ILE A 90 0.59 5.65 2.18
C ILE A 90 -0.63 6.55 2.40
N SER A 91 -1.59 6.58 1.46
CA SER A 91 -2.87 7.29 1.60
C SER A 91 -3.62 6.94 2.89
N LYS A 92 -3.51 5.68 3.36
CA LYS A 92 -4.14 5.23 4.61
C LYS A 92 -3.73 6.04 5.83
N LEU A 93 -2.52 6.60 5.85
CA LEU A 93 -2.07 7.47 6.95
C LEU A 93 -2.90 8.77 6.99
N TYR A 94 -3.22 9.32 5.82
CA TYR A 94 -4.06 10.52 5.73
C TYR A 94 -5.50 10.23 6.17
N ASP A 95 -6.05 9.08 5.75
CA ASP A 95 -7.39 8.63 6.15
C ASP A 95 -7.45 8.45 7.68
N VAL A 96 -6.45 7.79 8.28
CA VAL A 96 -6.36 7.59 9.74
C VAL A 96 -6.25 8.92 10.48
N VAL A 97 -5.43 9.85 9.99
CA VAL A 97 -5.30 11.19 10.58
C VAL A 97 -6.64 11.94 10.51
N ALA A 98 -7.33 11.90 9.37
CA ALA A 98 -8.65 12.53 9.22
C ALA A 98 -9.67 11.94 10.19
N LEU A 99 -9.80 10.62 10.25
CA LEU A 99 -10.70 9.92 11.19
C LEU A 99 -10.38 10.24 12.66
N THR A 100 -9.09 10.28 13.01
CA THR A 100 -8.66 10.60 14.38
C THR A 100 -9.00 12.04 14.75
N LYS A 101 -8.85 12.99 13.84
CA LYS A 101 -9.25 14.39 14.04
C LYS A 101 -10.75 14.53 14.22
N LEU A 102 -11.55 13.86 13.37
CA LEU A 102 -13.02 13.86 13.50
C LEU A 102 -13.47 13.23 14.82
N ALA A 103 -12.80 12.15 15.25
CA ALA A 103 -13.09 11.54 16.55
C ALA A 103 -12.73 12.46 17.71
N ALA A 104 -11.59 13.15 17.65
CA ALA A 104 -11.19 14.12 18.68
C ALA A 104 -12.14 15.33 18.77
N GLN A 105 -12.79 15.68 17.67
CA GLN A 105 -13.81 16.73 17.61
C GLN A 105 -15.20 16.25 18.05
N GLY A 106 -15.37 14.97 18.36
CA GLY A 106 -16.64 14.37 18.72
C GLY A 106 -17.62 14.18 17.54
N THR A 107 -17.17 14.41 16.30
CA THR A 107 -17.98 14.26 15.09
C THR A 107 -18.30 12.81 14.79
N LEU A 108 -17.37 11.90 15.11
CA LEU A 108 -17.55 10.46 14.99
C LEU A 108 -16.97 9.73 16.21
N SER A 109 -17.31 8.45 16.36
CA SER A 109 -16.72 7.58 17.37
C SER A 109 -15.98 6.43 16.68
N LEU A 110 -14.71 6.23 16.99
CA LEU A 110 -13.95 5.08 16.50
C LEU A 110 -14.52 3.74 17.00
N ASP A 111 -15.28 3.76 18.09
CA ASP A 111 -15.85 2.55 18.71
C ASP A 111 -17.29 2.27 18.25
N SER A 112 -17.87 3.16 17.42
CA SER A 112 -19.14 2.88 16.75
C SER A 112 -18.97 1.87 15.63
N SER A 113 -20.02 1.05 15.42
CA SER A 113 -19.99 0.00 14.40
C SER A 113 -20.00 0.57 12.98
N LEU A 114 -19.42 -0.19 12.05
CA LEU A 114 -19.45 0.14 10.63
C LEU A 114 -20.88 0.28 10.12
N ALA A 115 -21.80 -0.59 10.56
CA ALA A 115 -23.22 -0.54 10.19
C ALA A 115 -23.94 0.72 10.68
N ASN A 116 -23.43 1.44 11.68
CA ASN A 116 -24.00 2.72 12.10
C ASN A 116 -23.68 3.85 11.13
N TYR A 117 -22.52 3.76 10.45
CA TYR A 117 -22.06 4.76 9.48
C TYR A 117 -22.48 4.43 8.06
N LEU A 118 -22.55 3.15 7.73
CA LEU A 118 -22.81 2.62 6.39
C LEU A 118 -23.82 1.46 6.51
N PRO A 119 -25.09 1.78 6.83
CA PRO A 119 -26.12 0.76 7.08
C PRO A 119 -26.47 -0.06 5.83
N GLU A 120 -26.17 0.44 4.64
CA GLU A 120 -26.39 -0.21 3.35
C GLU A 120 -25.36 -1.30 3.05
N LEU A 121 -24.21 -1.32 3.76
CA LEU A 121 -23.15 -2.30 3.48
C LEU A 121 -23.49 -3.70 4.00
N THR A 122 -23.56 -4.65 3.11
CA THR A 122 -23.81 -6.07 3.37
C THR A 122 -22.52 -6.85 3.61
N LEU A 123 -21.67 -6.38 4.52
CA LEU A 123 -20.42 -7.04 4.86
C LEU A 123 -20.57 -7.94 6.09
N PRO A 124 -19.81 -9.08 6.16
CA PRO A 124 -19.82 -9.95 7.31
C PRO A 124 -19.38 -9.17 8.57
N ASN A 125 -20.11 -9.37 9.66
CA ASN A 125 -19.84 -8.73 10.95
C ASN A 125 -19.94 -7.18 10.97
N ALA A 126 -20.53 -6.51 9.97
CA ALA A 126 -20.59 -5.04 9.89
C ALA A 126 -21.13 -4.38 11.19
N LYS A 127 -22.06 -5.04 11.88
CA LYS A 127 -22.61 -4.58 13.19
C LYS A 127 -21.61 -4.67 14.34
N ARG A 128 -20.55 -5.44 14.20
CA ARG A 128 -19.52 -5.70 15.24
C ARG A 128 -18.18 -5.08 14.89
N ILE A 129 -17.94 -4.85 13.59
CA ILE A 129 -16.74 -4.14 13.12
C ILE A 129 -16.90 -2.68 13.47
N THR A 130 -15.91 -2.11 14.17
CA THR A 130 -15.84 -0.68 14.48
C THR A 130 -14.87 0.03 13.52
N LEU A 131 -14.94 1.37 13.44
CA LEU A 131 -13.93 2.14 12.71
C LEU A 131 -12.53 1.89 13.27
N ARG A 132 -12.40 1.67 14.59
CA ARG A 132 -11.13 1.29 15.24
C ARG A 132 -10.57 -0.01 14.68
N HIS A 133 -11.41 -1.03 14.48
CA HIS A 133 -10.99 -2.29 13.89
C HIS A 133 -10.47 -2.11 12.44
N LEU A 134 -11.10 -1.24 11.65
CA LEU A 134 -10.62 -0.94 10.28
C LEU A 134 -9.27 -0.24 10.31
N VAL A 135 -9.12 0.81 11.12
CA VAL A 135 -7.87 1.58 11.27
C VAL A 135 -6.71 0.70 11.72
N GLN A 136 -6.98 -0.31 12.54
CA GLN A 136 -5.97 -1.23 13.08
C GLN A 136 -5.77 -2.50 12.26
N HIS A 137 -6.45 -2.64 11.11
CA HIS A 137 -6.46 -3.87 10.32
C HIS A 137 -6.92 -5.12 11.11
N ARG A 138 -7.91 -4.93 12.00
CA ARG A 138 -8.46 -5.96 12.89
C ARG A 138 -9.93 -6.25 12.64
N SER A 139 -10.43 -5.90 11.47
CA SER A 139 -11.84 -6.09 11.10
C SER A 139 -12.22 -7.54 10.82
N GLY A 140 -11.28 -8.36 10.36
CA GLY A 140 -11.54 -9.71 9.86
C GLY A 140 -12.18 -9.74 8.47
N LEU A 141 -12.30 -8.60 7.79
CA LEU A 141 -12.79 -8.56 6.42
C LEU A 141 -11.73 -9.09 5.45
N PRO A 142 -12.14 -9.83 4.41
CA PRO A 142 -11.27 -10.16 3.30
C PRO A 142 -10.71 -8.90 2.63
N ASN A 143 -9.55 -9.01 2.01
CA ASN A 143 -8.96 -7.91 1.29
C ASN A 143 -9.29 -8.02 -0.21
N PHE A 144 -9.99 -7.06 -0.77
CA PHE A 144 -10.39 -7.09 -2.19
C PHE A 144 -9.20 -7.10 -3.16
N THR A 145 -8.02 -6.62 -2.74
CA THR A 145 -6.81 -6.66 -3.58
C THR A 145 -6.25 -8.07 -3.76
N ASP A 146 -6.74 -9.05 -2.99
CA ASP A 146 -6.35 -10.46 -3.10
C ASP A 146 -7.22 -11.21 -4.12
N ALA A 147 -8.27 -10.55 -4.67
CA ALA A 147 -9.13 -11.14 -5.69
C ALA A 147 -8.33 -11.44 -6.97
N PRO A 148 -8.57 -12.60 -7.61
CA PRO A 148 -7.89 -12.97 -8.84
C PRO A 148 -8.04 -11.90 -9.92
N GLY A 149 -6.93 -11.49 -10.53
CA GLY A 149 -6.91 -10.51 -11.62
C GLY A 149 -7.04 -9.04 -11.18
N PHE A 150 -7.17 -8.74 -9.90
CA PHE A 150 -7.32 -7.37 -9.40
C PHE A 150 -6.20 -6.44 -9.93
N TRP A 151 -4.95 -6.85 -9.83
CA TRP A 151 -3.79 -6.03 -10.23
C TRP A 151 -3.57 -5.91 -11.75
N GLY A 152 -4.16 -6.80 -12.53
CA GLY A 152 -4.08 -6.79 -14.00
C GLY A 152 -5.37 -6.32 -14.70
N GLY A 153 -6.40 -6.01 -13.93
CA GLY A 153 -7.70 -5.57 -14.40
C GLY A 153 -7.83 -4.04 -14.56
N PRO A 154 -9.00 -3.58 -14.96
CA PRO A 154 -9.33 -2.16 -14.98
C PRO A 154 -9.34 -1.59 -13.56
N HIS A 155 -9.19 -0.27 -13.46
CA HIS A 155 -9.35 0.41 -12.18
C HIS A 155 -10.81 0.30 -11.72
N LEU A 156 -11.01 -0.24 -10.52
CA LEU A 156 -12.32 -0.40 -9.90
C LEU A 156 -12.64 0.82 -9.03
N VAL A 157 -13.91 1.21 -9.00
CA VAL A 157 -14.44 2.18 -8.04
C VAL A 157 -14.81 1.47 -6.72
N PHE A 158 -15.15 2.24 -5.69
CA PHE A 158 -15.39 1.72 -4.35
C PHE A 158 -16.40 0.58 -4.29
N ASP A 159 -17.57 0.76 -4.93
CA ASP A 159 -18.63 -0.25 -4.93
C ASP A 159 -18.20 -1.56 -5.63
N GLU A 160 -17.43 -1.44 -6.69
CA GLU A 160 -16.86 -2.61 -7.39
C GLU A 160 -15.83 -3.34 -6.52
N CYS A 161 -15.01 -2.60 -5.75
CA CYS A 161 -14.11 -3.18 -4.77
C CYS A 161 -14.87 -3.91 -3.65
N LEU A 162 -15.96 -3.32 -3.16
CA LEU A 162 -16.84 -3.96 -2.17
C LEU A 162 -17.46 -5.25 -2.70
N ALA A 163 -17.95 -5.25 -3.94
CA ALA A 163 -18.54 -6.42 -4.57
C ALA A 163 -17.58 -7.61 -4.63
N LEU A 164 -16.25 -7.38 -4.66
CA LEU A 164 -15.26 -8.45 -4.62
C LEU A 164 -15.20 -9.20 -3.29
N ILE A 165 -15.65 -8.58 -2.20
CA ILE A 165 -15.61 -9.17 -0.85
C ILE A 165 -17.02 -9.43 -0.29
N GLU A 166 -18.04 -8.92 -0.94
CA GLU A 166 -19.43 -9.16 -0.56
C GLU A 166 -19.76 -10.67 -0.64
N GLY A 167 -20.42 -11.17 0.40
CA GLY A 167 -20.75 -12.61 0.51
C GLY A 167 -19.58 -13.52 0.85
N GLN A 168 -18.34 -13.03 0.94
CA GLN A 168 -17.22 -13.80 1.44
C GLN A 168 -17.30 -13.96 2.97
N PRO A 169 -16.84 -15.09 3.54
CA PRO A 169 -16.78 -15.27 4.99
C PRO A 169 -15.74 -14.34 5.61
N ALA A 170 -15.98 -13.91 6.84
CA ALA A 170 -14.96 -13.22 7.63
C ALA A 170 -13.75 -14.14 7.86
N LEU A 171 -12.54 -13.59 7.84
CA LEU A 171 -11.30 -14.32 8.09
C LEU A 171 -11.17 -14.72 9.58
N PHE A 172 -11.66 -13.86 10.46
CA PHE A 172 -11.68 -14.02 11.91
C PHE A 172 -12.69 -13.07 12.54
N GLU A 173 -12.98 -13.25 13.82
CA GLU A 173 -13.85 -12.38 14.59
C GLU A 173 -13.24 -10.99 14.79
N PRO A 174 -14.00 -9.89 14.62
CA PRO A 174 -13.47 -8.54 14.79
C PRO A 174 -12.71 -8.36 16.11
N GLY A 175 -11.48 -7.87 16.01
CA GLY A 175 -10.60 -7.65 17.15
C GLY A 175 -9.81 -8.87 17.65
N SER A 176 -10.08 -10.09 17.16
CA SER A 176 -9.38 -11.30 17.64
C SER A 176 -8.00 -11.50 17.00
N ASP A 177 -7.79 -11.00 15.80
CA ASP A 177 -6.55 -11.15 15.05
C ASP A 177 -6.30 -9.90 14.18
N SER A 178 -5.28 -9.92 13.33
CA SER A 178 -4.98 -8.84 12.38
C SER A 178 -4.72 -9.39 10.98
N SER A 179 -5.31 -8.75 9.97
CA SER A 179 -5.05 -9.00 8.56
C SER A 179 -5.19 -7.69 7.79
N TYR A 180 -4.25 -7.43 6.90
CA TYR A 180 -4.27 -6.25 6.08
C TYR A 180 -5.56 -6.19 5.23
N CYS A 181 -6.27 -5.08 5.33
CA CYS A 181 -7.48 -4.83 4.56
C CYS A 181 -7.41 -3.44 3.93
N SER A 182 -7.68 -3.37 2.64
CA SER A 182 -7.62 -2.13 1.87
C SER A 182 -8.92 -1.31 1.93
N LEU A 183 -9.96 -1.78 2.62
CA LEU A 183 -11.27 -1.13 2.65
C LEU A 183 -11.21 0.33 3.13
N LEU A 184 -10.33 0.65 4.08
CA LEU A 184 -10.19 2.02 4.59
C LEU A 184 -9.61 2.99 3.56
N SER A 185 -8.98 2.50 2.50
CA SER A 185 -8.28 3.31 1.51
C SER A 185 -8.52 2.78 0.10
N SER A 186 -9.78 2.69 -0.28
CA SER A 186 -10.15 2.43 -1.69
C SER A 186 -9.91 3.64 -2.60
N THR A 187 -9.60 4.81 -2.02
CA THR A 187 -9.30 6.07 -2.71
C THR A 187 -8.09 5.99 -3.66
N GLY A 188 -7.26 4.95 -3.57
CA GLY A 188 -6.13 4.74 -4.50
C GLY A 188 -6.54 4.21 -5.87
N TYR A 189 -7.77 3.74 -6.05
CA TYR A 189 -8.24 3.04 -7.26
C TYR A 189 -9.34 3.78 -8.02
N GLY A 190 -9.89 4.86 -7.47
CA GLY A 190 -10.86 5.74 -8.11
C GLY A 190 -10.43 7.21 -8.08
N PRO A 191 -11.23 8.15 -8.64
CA PRO A 191 -11.04 9.57 -8.41
C PRO A 191 -11.03 9.83 -6.89
N PRO A 192 -10.28 10.82 -6.38
CA PRO A 192 -10.00 11.02 -4.94
C PRO A 192 -11.24 11.29 -4.07
N GLU A 193 -12.42 11.08 -4.62
CA GLU A 193 -13.72 11.48 -4.07
C GLU A 193 -14.44 10.35 -3.32
N ASP A 194 -13.96 9.06 -3.41
CA ASP A 194 -14.88 7.97 -3.15
C ASP A 194 -15.05 7.50 -1.70
N PHE A 195 -14.05 7.40 -0.84
CA PHE A 195 -14.31 6.88 0.53
C PHE A 195 -14.19 7.93 1.63
N VAL A 196 -13.14 8.72 1.66
CA VAL A 196 -13.09 9.86 2.61
C VAL A 196 -14.13 10.89 2.21
N HIS A 197 -14.33 11.08 0.89
CA HIS A 197 -15.41 11.92 0.37
C HIS A 197 -16.78 11.29 0.65
N PHE A 198 -16.94 9.98 0.50
CA PHE A 198 -18.17 9.26 0.85
C PHE A 198 -18.44 9.31 2.36
N LEU A 199 -17.46 9.05 3.22
CA LEU A 199 -17.57 9.27 4.66
C LEU A 199 -17.79 10.76 4.97
N LEU A 200 -17.06 11.68 4.35
CA LEU A 200 -17.24 13.10 4.56
C LEU A 200 -18.57 13.61 3.98
N LEU A 201 -18.97 13.19 2.77
CA LEU A 201 -20.25 13.58 2.17
C LEU A 201 -21.44 12.99 2.93
N HIS A 202 -21.43 11.72 3.34
CA HIS A 202 -22.48 11.17 4.19
C HIS A 202 -22.52 11.85 5.55
N PHE A 203 -21.37 12.22 6.12
CA PHE A 203 -21.31 13.04 7.33
C PHE A 203 -21.77 14.48 7.08
N PHE A 204 -21.37 15.12 5.98
CA PHE A 204 -21.82 16.47 5.64
C PHE A 204 -23.31 16.52 5.33
N HIS A 205 -23.86 15.51 4.61
CA HIS A 205 -25.32 15.44 4.37
C HIS A 205 -26.14 15.14 5.62
N LEU A 206 -25.59 14.38 6.59
CA LEU A 206 -26.30 14.04 7.83
C LEU A 206 -26.21 15.14 8.89
N PHE A 207 -25.21 16.00 8.88
CA PHE A 207 -24.92 16.91 9.99
C PHE A 207 -24.79 18.40 9.64
N LEU A 208 -24.77 18.76 8.36
CA LEU A 208 -24.88 20.15 7.92
C LEU A 208 -26.07 20.31 6.98
N PRO A 209 -27.19 20.92 7.42
CA PRO A 209 -28.14 21.44 6.48
C PRO A 209 -27.40 22.52 5.68
N LEU A 210 -27.18 22.25 4.39
CA LEU A 210 -26.72 23.27 3.45
C LEU A 210 -27.84 24.30 3.31
N SER A 211 -27.78 25.30 4.16
CA SER A 211 -28.46 26.59 3.89
C SER A 211 -27.54 27.39 2.99
N PHE A 212 -27.80 27.35 1.68
CA PHE A 212 -27.37 28.37 0.75
C PHE A 212 -28.29 29.59 0.84
#